data_0bd0e2bff6cad0320c239b33fabd9905
#
_entry.id   0bd0e2bff6cad0320c239b33fabd9905
#
_cell.length_a   1.000
_cell.length_b   1.000
_cell.length_c   1.000
_cell.angle_alpha   90.00
_cell.angle_beta   90.00
_cell.angle_gamma   90.00
#
_symmetry.space_group_name_H-M   'P 1'
#
loop_
_entity.id
_entity.type
_entity.pdbx_description
1 polymer ?
#
loop_
_entity_poly.entity_id
_entity_poly.type
_entity_poly.pdbx_seq_one_letter_code
_entity_poly.pdbx_strand_id
1 'polypeptide(L)'
;MIAAYIEQTAAMMQKVCTPIGKHPGGVFGFLTEHGREYQFRPLPDDVRAGPPQACFETCQCLAADFERFTYCEGYAAGIIPVLHAWVTDASGYVIDPTWTGGKGRAPMGSQYFGVAIRTAYVIQHMISTGHHRPILDDWSRDYPILRARVEDWKP
;
A
#
# COMPACT_ATOMS: atom_id res chain seq x y z
N MET A 1 -11.08 -13.00 0.27
CA MET A 1 -10.75 -13.12 1.71
C MET A 1 -10.21 -11.82 2.29
N ILE A 2 -9.15 -11.21 1.74
CA ILE A 2 -8.63 -9.93 2.27
C ILE A 2 -9.62 -8.77 2.07
N ALA A 3 -10.33 -8.70 0.95
CA ALA A 3 -11.37 -7.70 0.71
C ALA A 3 -12.46 -7.76 1.78
N ALA A 4 -12.95 -8.95 2.12
CA ALA A 4 -13.95 -9.13 3.17
C ALA A 4 -13.43 -8.66 4.55
N TYR A 5 -12.16 -8.89 4.86
CA TYR A 5 -11.54 -8.36 6.08
C TYR A 5 -11.56 -6.83 6.10
N ILE A 6 -11.20 -6.18 4.99
CA ILE A 6 -11.22 -4.72 4.86
C ILE A 6 -12.64 -4.18 5.07
N GLU A 7 -13.63 -4.74 4.38
CA GLU A 7 -15.04 -4.33 4.48
C GLU A 7 -15.61 -4.51 5.89
N GLN A 8 -15.38 -5.67 6.51
CA GLN A 8 -15.84 -5.95 7.87
C GLN A 8 -15.20 -5.02 8.90
N THR A 9 -13.88 -4.78 8.75
CA THR A 9 -13.17 -3.86 9.64
C THR A 9 -13.65 -2.43 9.44
N ALA A 10 -13.87 -1.96 8.21
CA ALA A 10 -14.46 -0.66 7.92
C ALA A 10 -15.82 -0.50 8.59
N ALA A 11 -16.70 -1.49 8.45
CA ALA A 11 -18.05 -1.48 9.06
C ALA A 11 -17.99 -1.44 10.61
N MET A 12 -17.02 -2.12 11.20
CA MET A 12 -16.78 -2.07 12.64
C MET A 12 -16.27 -0.70 13.08
N MET A 13 -15.25 -0.18 12.39
CA MET A 13 -14.64 1.11 12.71
C MET A 13 -15.60 2.29 12.55
N GLN A 14 -16.53 2.25 11.59
CA GLN A 14 -17.59 3.24 11.44
C GLN A 14 -18.46 3.40 12.69
N LYS A 15 -18.62 2.35 13.48
CA LYS A 15 -19.46 2.36 14.69
C LYS A 15 -18.75 2.92 15.92
N VAL A 16 -17.43 2.88 15.93
CA VAL A 16 -16.63 3.16 17.14
C VAL A 16 -15.65 4.32 16.97
N CYS A 17 -15.35 4.73 15.75
CA CYS A 17 -14.38 5.79 15.46
C CYS A 17 -15.00 6.98 14.74
N THR A 18 -14.47 8.16 14.99
CA THR A 18 -14.78 9.36 14.20
C THR A 18 -14.28 9.21 12.77
N PRO A 19 -15.01 9.69 11.76
CA PRO A 19 -14.54 9.71 10.39
C PRO A 19 -13.22 10.48 10.24
N ILE A 20 -12.34 9.99 9.38
CA ILE A 20 -11.13 10.71 8.97
C ILE A 20 -11.41 11.37 7.61
N GLY A 21 -11.46 12.71 7.59
CA GLY A 21 -11.93 13.44 6.40
C GLY A 21 -13.37 13.02 6.05
N LYS A 22 -13.60 12.57 4.81
CA LYS A 22 -14.90 12.07 4.33
C LYS A 22 -15.07 10.55 4.47
N HIS A 23 -14.12 9.85 5.10
CA HIS A 23 -14.09 8.38 5.15
C HIS A 23 -14.55 7.85 6.52
N PRO A 24 -15.81 7.41 6.66
CA PRO A 24 -16.26 6.64 7.82
C PRO A 24 -15.45 5.34 7.89
N GLY A 25 -14.96 4.98 9.09
CA GLY A 25 -14.06 3.83 9.26
C GLY A 25 -12.59 4.10 8.92
N GLY A 26 -12.21 5.37 8.68
CA GLY A 26 -10.83 5.82 8.53
C GLY A 26 -10.12 5.17 7.34
N VAL A 27 -8.91 4.64 7.55
CA VAL A 27 -8.11 3.97 6.50
C VAL A 27 -8.87 2.81 5.85
N PHE A 28 -9.61 2.02 6.62
CA PHE A 28 -10.39 0.90 6.08
C PHE A 28 -11.56 1.40 5.22
N GLY A 29 -12.25 2.48 5.63
CA GLY A 29 -13.28 3.11 4.82
C GLY A 29 -12.73 3.68 3.51
N PHE A 30 -11.57 4.33 3.56
CA PHE A 30 -10.85 4.80 2.38
C PHE A 30 -10.48 3.65 1.43
N LEU A 31 -9.96 2.54 1.97
CA LEU A 31 -9.62 1.36 1.18
C LEU A 31 -10.87 0.70 0.56
N THR A 32 -12.00 0.66 1.27
CA THR A 32 -13.27 0.13 0.72
C THR A 32 -13.74 0.98 -0.48
N GLU A 33 -13.54 2.30 -0.45
CA GLU A 33 -13.96 3.21 -1.52
C GLU A 33 -13.00 3.18 -2.73
N HIS A 34 -11.69 3.10 -2.49
CA HIS A 34 -10.68 3.34 -3.52
C HIS A 34 -9.78 2.15 -3.82
N GLY A 35 -9.75 1.15 -2.94
CA GLY A 35 -8.87 0.00 -3.03
C GLY A 35 -9.36 -1.06 -4.01
N ARG A 36 -8.45 -1.95 -4.35
CA ARG A 36 -8.72 -3.14 -5.15
C ARG A 36 -7.82 -4.30 -4.74
N GLU A 37 -8.18 -5.50 -5.15
CA GLU A 37 -7.30 -6.66 -5.07
C GLU A 37 -6.23 -6.61 -6.16
N TYR A 38 -5.05 -7.15 -5.84
CA TYR A 38 -3.93 -7.27 -6.76
C TYR A 38 -3.45 -8.71 -6.84
N GLN A 39 -2.99 -9.10 -8.02
CA GLN A 39 -2.40 -10.42 -8.27
C GLN A 39 -0.88 -10.33 -8.19
N PHE A 40 -0.29 -11.27 -7.50
CA PHE A 40 1.16 -11.39 -7.32
C PHE A 40 1.81 -12.02 -8.56
N ARG A 41 3.04 -11.57 -8.82
CA ARG A 41 3.98 -12.16 -9.80
C ARG A 41 5.37 -12.32 -9.14
N PRO A 42 6.15 -13.32 -9.53
CA PRO A 42 7.53 -13.45 -9.05
C PRO A 42 8.36 -12.20 -9.32
N LEU A 43 9.32 -11.95 -8.44
CA LEU A 43 10.24 -10.83 -8.57
C LEU A 43 11.00 -10.91 -9.91
N PRO A 44 11.05 -9.84 -10.71
CA PRO A 44 11.90 -9.78 -11.90
C PRO A 44 13.37 -9.97 -11.54
N ASP A 45 14.16 -10.58 -12.46
CA ASP A 45 15.58 -10.88 -12.21
C ASP A 45 16.43 -9.62 -11.94
N ASP A 46 16.01 -8.48 -12.46
CA ASP A 46 16.69 -7.19 -12.28
C ASP A 46 16.20 -6.39 -11.05
N VAL A 47 15.26 -6.94 -10.28
CA VAL A 47 14.81 -6.38 -8.99
C VAL A 47 15.38 -7.20 -7.84
N ARG A 48 16.21 -6.58 -7.03
CA ARG A 48 16.78 -7.23 -5.84
C ARG A 48 15.77 -7.31 -4.72
N ALA A 49 15.78 -8.43 -3.99
CA ALA A 49 15.06 -8.53 -2.73
C ALA A 49 15.59 -7.48 -1.74
N GLY A 50 14.68 -6.75 -1.13
CA GLY A 50 14.98 -5.81 -0.05
C GLY A 50 15.04 -6.50 1.32
N PRO A 51 15.52 -5.78 2.35
CA PRO A 51 15.53 -6.32 3.69
C PRO A 51 14.11 -6.53 4.22
N PRO A 52 13.90 -7.55 5.07
CA PRO A 52 12.62 -7.76 5.74
C PRO A 52 12.18 -6.51 6.51
N GLN A 53 10.88 -6.26 6.58
CA GLN A 53 10.28 -5.12 7.31
C GLN A 53 10.59 -3.73 6.73
N ALA A 54 11.25 -3.62 5.59
CA ALA A 54 11.56 -2.35 4.91
C ALA A 54 10.66 -2.08 3.69
N CYS A 55 9.41 -2.57 3.71
CA CYS A 55 8.52 -2.49 2.54
C CYS A 55 8.27 -1.05 2.08
N PHE A 56 8.04 -0.11 3.01
CA PHE A 56 7.80 1.29 2.66
C PHE A 56 9.02 1.91 1.99
N GLU A 57 10.21 1.80 2.61
CA GLU A 57 11.45 2.33 2.07
C GLU A 57 11.76 1.73 0.70
N THR A 58 11.81 0.41 0.62
CA THR A 58 12.17 -0.31 -0.61
C THR A 58 11.22 0.04 -1.76
N CYS A 59 9.91 0.03 -1.52
CA CYS A 59 8.92 0.27 -2.57
C CYS A 59 8.80 1.75 -2.95
N GLN A 60 8.95 2.68 -2.00
CA GLN A 60 9.00 4.12 -2.30
C GLN A 60 10.22 4.46 -3.16
N CYS A 61 11.41 3.93 -2.84
CA CYS A 61 12.61 4.09 -3.65
C CYS A 61 12.43 3.48 -5.05
N LEU A 62 11.93 2.24 -5.16
CA LEU A 62 11.70 1.62 -6.47
C LEU A 62 10.77 2.44 -7.36
N ALA A 63 9.67 2.96 -6.80
CA ALA A 63 8.74 3.80 -7.57
C ALA A 63 9.31 5.18 -7.91
N ALA A 64 10.21 5.73 -7.10
CA ALA A 64 10.88 6.99 -7.38
C ALA A 64 11.98 6.85 -8.44
N ASP A 65 12.71 5.72 -8.43
CA ASP A 65 13.86 5.49 -9.29
C ASP A 65 13.49 4.91 -10.67
N PHE A 66 12.36 4.19 -10.78
CA PHE A 66 11.97 3.47 -11.99
C PHE A 66 10.53 3.76 -12.40
N GLU A 67 10.33 4.47 -13.50
CA GLU A 67 9.01 4.83 -14.07
C GLU A 67 8.10 3.63 -14.37
N ARG A 68 8.68 2.43 -14.59
CA ARG A 68 7.92 1.20 -14.84
C ARG A 68 7.16 0.68 -13.62
N PHE A 69 7.43 1.20 -12.43
CA PHE A 69 6.80 0.80 -11.18
C PHE A 69 5.89 1.87 -10.63
N THR A 70 4.72 1.43 -10.17
CA THR A 70 3.78 2.27 -9.42
C THR A 70 3.77 1.81 -7.97
N TYR A 71 3.98 2.72 -7.04
CA TYR A 71 3.86 2.44 -5.60
C TYR A 71 2.43 2.12 -5.22
N CYS A 72 2.27 1.09 -4.41
CA CYS A 72 0.99 0.70 -3.83
C CYS A 72 1.13 0.49 -2.33
N GLU A 73 0.06 0.80 -1.60
CA GLU A 73 -0.02 0.61 -0.16
C GLU A 73 -1.40 0.10 0.23
N GLY A 74 -1.45 -0.73 1.25
CA GLY A 74 -2.68 -1.34 1.74
C GLY A 74 -2.40 -2.47 2.69
N TYR A 75 -3.18 -3.52 2.60
CA TYR A 75 -3.01 -4.71 3.42
C TYR A 75 -2.62 -5.91 2.55
N ALA A 76 -1.64 -6.66 3.05
CA ALA A 76 -1.26 -7.93 2.47
C ALA A 76 -1.45 -9.04 3.51
N ALA A 77 -1.90 -10.22 3.08
CA ALA A 77 -2.18 -11.33 3.97
C ALA A 77 -1.56 -12.64 3.47
N GLY A 78 -0.72 -13.24 4.31
CA GLY A 78 -0.44 -14.66 4.26
C GLY A 78 -1.36 -15.39 5.24
N ILE A 79 -1.06 -15.28 6.54
CA ILE A 79 -1.88 -15.84 7.63
C ILE A 79 -2.81 -14.77 8.20
N ILE A 80 -2.29 -13.58 8.49
CA ILE A 80 -3.04 -12.43 8.99
C ILE A 80 -2.80 -11.22 8.08
N PRO A 81 -3.79 -10.32 7.90
CA PRO A 81 -3.59 -9.06 7.19
C PRO A 81 -2.67 -8.11 7.97
N VAL A 82 -1.67 -7.56 7.28
CA VAL A 82 -0.76 -6.54 7.82
C VAL A 82 -0.70 -5.35 6.86
N LEU A 83 -0.52 -4.14 7.40
CA LEU A 83 -0.25 -2.96 6.60
C LEU A 83 1.08 -3.16 5.87
N HIS A 84 1.08 -2.95 4.56
CA HIS A 84 2.19 -3.32 3.70
C HIS A 84 2.28 -2.43 2.47
N ALA A 85 3.47 -2.34 1.89
CA ALA A 85 3.71 -1.66 0.64
C ALA A 85 4.33 -2.61 -0.38
N TRP A 86 3.97 -2.40 -1.64
CA TRP A 86 4.52 -3.11 -2.81
C TRP A 86 4.58 -2.16 -3.99
N VAL A 87 5.16 -2.59 -5.08
CA VAL A 87 5.00 -1.89 -6.37
C VAL A 87 4.22 -2.76 -7.34
N THR A 88 3.60 -2.13 -8.33
CA THR A 88 3.04 -2.84 -9.49
C THR A 88 3.83 -2.52 -10.74
N ASP A 89 3.90 -3.50 -11.64
CA ASP A 89 4.40 -3.28 -13.00
C ASP A 89 3.32 -2.62 -13.90
N ALA A 90 3.69 -2.34 -15.15
CA ALA A 90 2.78 -1.74 -16.13
C ALA A 90 1.52 -2.59 -16.42
N SER A 91 1.55 -3.89 -16.14
CA SER A 91 0.41 -4.80 -16.26
C SER A 91 -0.45 -4.85 -15.01
N GLY A 92 -0.04 -4.15 -13.93
CA GLY A 92 -0.75 -4.08 -12.65
C GLY A 92 -0.53 -5.27 -11.71
N TYR A 93 0.47 -6.13 -12.00
CA TYR A 93 0.85 -7.22 -11.12
C TYR A 93 1.74 -6.73 -9.97
N VAL A 94 1.53 -7.30 -8.78
CA VAL A 94 2.36 -7.03 -7.60
C VAL A 94 3.77 -7.55 -7.82
N ILE A 95 4.73 -6.68 -7.58
CA ILE A 95 6.15 -6.96 -7.39
C ILE A 95 6.48 -6.58 -5.95
N ASP A 96 6.74 -7.58 -5.11
CA ASP A 96 7.02 -7.37 -3.69
C ASP A 96 8.43 -7.83 -3.34
N PRO A 97 9.38 -6.89 -3.23
CA PRO A 97 10.77 -7.23 -2.94
C PRO A 97 11.04 -7.58 -1.49
N THR A 98 10.10 -7.33 -0.57
CA THR A 98 10.36 -7.45 0.87
C THR A 98 9.60 -8.59 1.53
N TRP A 99 8.50 -9.04 0.96
CA TRP A 99 7.75 -10.18 1.45
C TRP A 99 8.09 -11.44 0.65
N THR A 100 9.36 -11.71 0.60
CA THR A 100 9.86 -12.88 -0.10
C THR A 100 10.15 -13.97 0.93
N GLY A 101 9.63 -15.16 0.77
CA GLY A 101 10.01 -16.33 1.58
C GLY A 101 11.46 -16.79 1.34
N GLY A 102 12.41 -15.85 1.27
CA GLY A 102 13.84 -16.10 1.09
C GLY A 102 14.28 -16.44 -0.34
N LYS A 103 13.38 -16.49 -1.33
CA LYS A 103 13.68 -16.85 -2.73
C LYS A 103 12.96 -16.01 -3.78
N GLY A 104 12.63 -14.75 -3.49
CA GLY A 104 11.94 -13.85 -4.42
C GLY A 104 10.50 -14.27 -4.77
N ARG A 105 9.86 -15.04 -3.89
CA ARG A 105 8.47 -15.48 -4.05
C ARG A 105 7.67 -15.02 -2.84
N ALA A 106 6.50 -14.42 -3.06
CA ALA A 106 5.55 -14.19 -1.98
C ALA A 106 5.19 -15.53 -1.31
N PRO A 107 4.93 -15.55 0.00
CA PRO A 107 4.41 -16.74 0.66
C PRO A 107 3.17 -17.27 -0.08
N MET A 108 3.06 -18.58 -0.22
CA MET A 108 1.91 -19.21 -0.85
C MET A 108 0.62 -18.75 -0.16
N GLY A 109 -0.37 -18.28 -0.92
CA GLY A 109 -1.62 -17.74 -0.40
C GLY A 109 -1.60 -16.24 -0.05
N SER A 110 -0.51 -15.52 -0.35
CA SER A 110 -0.47 -14.06 -0.16
C SER A 110 -1.54 -13.36 -0.99
N GLN A 111 -2.27 -12.47 -0.35
CA GLN A 111 -3.30 -11.65 -0.94
C GLN A 111 -2.94 -10.18 -0.71
N TYR A 112 -3.22 -9.35 -1.69
CA TYR A 112 -2.94 -7.92 -1.65
C TYR A 112 -4.22 -7.14 -1.93
N PHE A 113 -4.55 -6.18 -1.07
CA PHE A 113 -5.65 -5.25 -1.26
C PHE A 113 -5.20 -3.84 -0.86
N GLY A 114 -5.31 -2.88 -1.77
CA GLY A 114 -4.83 -1.53 -1.48
C GLY A 114 -5.08 -0.57 -2.63
N VAL A 115 -4.37 0.55 -2.60
CA VAL A 115 -4.44 1.61 -3.60
C VAL A 115 -3.09 1.83 -4.27
N ALA A 116 -3.12 2.18 -5.54
CA ALA A 116 -1.97 2.70 -6.26
C ALA A 116 -1.84 4.21 -5.99
N ILE A 117 -0.63 4.69 -5.77
CA ILE A 117 -0.33 6.09 -5.45
C ILE A 117 0.67 6.61 -6.49
N ARG A 118 0.36 7.75 -7.11
CA ARG A 118 1.25 8.35 -8.12
C ARG A 118 2.62 8.70 -7.54
N THR A 119 3.65 8.50 -8.32
CA THR A 119 5.05 8.72 -7.91
C THR A 119 5.30 10.14 -7.39
N ALA A 120 4.70 11.16 -8.02
CA ALA A 120 4.85 12.54 -7.55
C ALA A 120 4.35 12.75 -6.12
N TYR A 121 3.23 12.09 -5.73
CA TYR A 121 2.73 12.14 -4.37
C TYR A 121 3.66 11.42 -3.38
N VAL A 122 4.18 10.26 -3.77
CA VAL A 122 5.16 9.49 -2.98
C VAL A 122 6.41 10.32 -2.72
N ILE A 123 6.99 10.94 -3.75
CA ILE A 123 8.18 11.79 -3.62
C ILE A 123 7.89 12.98 -2.71
N GLN A 124 6.76 13.66 -2.87
CA GLN A 124 6.36 14.77 -2.00
C GLN A 124 6.23 14.33 -0.54
N HIS A 125 5.65 13.15 -0.29
CA HIS A 125 5.56 12.57 1.05
C HIS A 125 6.96 12.32 1.65
N MET A 126 7.86 11.68 0.90
CA MET A 126 9.25 11.44 1.33
C MET A 126 9.97 12.74 1.68
N ILE A 127 9.88 13.76 0.82
CA ILE A 127 10.51 15.09 1.06
C ILE A 127 9.92 15.75 2.31
N SER A 128 8.60 15.75 2.44
CA SER A 128 7.92 16.46 3.54
C SER A 128 8.08 15.81 4.90
N THR A 129 8.31 14.49 4.94
CA THR A 129 8.52 13.73 6.19
C THR A 129 10.00 13.56 6.53
N GLY A 130 10.89 13.59 5.54
CA GLY A 130 12.29 13.20 5.68
C GLY A 130 12.51 11.71 5.97
N HIS A 131 11.46 10.89 5.83
CA HIS A 131 11.47 9.47 6.16
C HIS A 131 10.59 8.66 5.20
N HIS A 132 10.90 7.36 5.07
CA HIS A 132 10.09 6.38 4.38
C HIS A 132 9.02 5.81 5.31
N ARG A 133 7.89 6.49 5.41
CA ARG A 133 6.77 6.13 6.29
C ARG A 133 5.56 5.65 5.48
N PRO A 134 4.61 4.92 6.13
CA PRO A 134 3.30 4.67 5.53
C PRO A 134 2.64 5.98 5.09
N ILE A 135 2.03 5.96 3.91
CA ILE A 135 1.25 7.09 3.38
C ILE A 135 -0.20 7.00 3.84
N LEU A 136 -0.76 5.78 3.85
CA LEU A 136 -2.15 5.54 4.27
C LEU A 136 -2.34 5.75 5.77
N ASP A 137 -1.43 5.24 6.58
CA ASP A 137 -1.52 5.30 8.05
C ASP A 137 -0.58 6.36 8.64
N ASP A 138 -0.55 7.54 8.02
CA ASP A 138 0.21 8.70 8.51
C ASP A 138 -0.59 9.47 9.58
N TRP A 139 -0.86 8.79 10.69
CA TRP A 139 -1.63 9.35 11.81
C TRP A 139 -0.95 10.58 12.44
N SER A 140 0.37 10.63 12.43
CA SER A 140 1.14 11.75 13.01
C SER A 140 0.93 13.06 12.26
N ARG A 141 0.47 13.01 11.01
CA ARG A 141 0.15 14.17 10.17
C ARG A 141 -1.34 14.26 9.85
N ASP A 142 -2.17 13.61 10.64
CA ASP A 142 -3.63 13.61 10.50
C ASP A 142 -4.10 13.06 9.14
N TYR A 143 -3.45 11.99 8.67
CA TYR A 143 -3.84 11.22 7.47
C TYR A 143 -3.98 12.06 6.19
N PRO A 144 -2.91 12.70 5.67
CA PRO A 144 -3.02 13.65 4.56
C PRO A 144 -3.71 13.07 3.32
N ILE A 145 -3.43 11.82 2.95
CA ILE A 145 -4.01 11.19 1.74
C ILE A 145 -5.53 10.99 1.86
N LEU A 146 -6.03 10.70 3.06
CA LEU A 146 -7.48 10.54 3.29
C LEU A 146 -8.25 11.85 3.18
N ARG A 147 -7.56 12.97 3.25
CA ARG A 147 -8.11 14.33 3.14
C ARG A 147 -7.85 14.97 1.77
N ALA A 148 -6.93 14.40 1.00
CA ALA A 148 -6.58 14.87 -0.32
C ALA A 148 -7.69 14.60 -1.35
N ARG A 149 -7.69 15.37 -2.43
CA ARG A 149 -8.53 15.06 -3.59
C ARG A 149 -7.97 13.84 -4.32
N VAL A 150 -8.85 13.04 -4.92
CA VAL A 150 -8.45 11.79 -5.60
C VAL A 150 -7.44 12.06 -6.71
N GLU A 151 -7.61 13.13 -7.46
CA GLU A 151 -6.72 13.55 -8.53
C GLU A 151 -5.30 13.95 -8.07
N ASP A 152 -5.10 14.22 -6.79
CA ASP A 152 -3.80 14.59 -6.25
C ASP A 152 -2.89 13.38 -6.02
N TRP A 153 -3.47 12.21 -5.73
CA TRP A 153 -2.71 11.02 -5.36
C TRP A 153 -2.93 9.79 -6.26
N LYS A 154 -4.08 9.68 -6.92
CA LYS A 154 -4.37 8.52 -7.78
C LYS A 154 -3.60 8.64 -9.11
N PRO A 155 -2.96 7.55 -9.60
CA PRO A 155 -2.28 7.53 -10.90
C PRO A 155 -3.19 7.82 -12.08
#